data_a7968d087709824f8ac54a1583c785ab
#
_entry.id   a7968d087709824f8ac54a1583c785ab
#
_cell.length_a   1.000
_cell.length_b   1.000
_cell.length_c   1.000
_cell.angle_alpha   90.00
_cell.angle_beta   90.00
_cell.angle_gamma   90.00
#
_symmetry.space_group_name_H-M   'P 1'
#
loop_
_entity.id
_entity.type
_entity.pdbx_description
1 polymer ?
#
loop_
_entity_poly.entity_id
_entity_poly.type
_entity_poly.pdbx_seq_one_letter_code
_entity_poly.pdbx_strand_id
1 'polypeptide(L)'
;MNINSLAHALNIDNQKSTAKDDTTSDYRFSIAERATLSGQQTAETKAQEKKSELPAAIQKMLAQLELLKEQLEQAKEQLAKLQASENQQDDAVKTQIEIQLEIVMELQNQVMSLSQAIADAMKEAGISDPGVLISALV
;
A
#
# COMPACT_ATOMS: atom_id res chain seq x y z
N MET A 1 -31.90 22.49 -42.39
CA MET A 1 -31.43 22.28 -41.01
C MET A 1 -30.00 22.77 -40.90
N ASN A 2 -29.79 23.80 -40.16
CA ASN A 2 -28.47 24.44 -40.01
C ASN A 2 -27.70 23.80 -38.87
N ILE A 3 -26.85 22.83 -39.20
CA ILE A 3 -26.00 22.12 -38.27
C ILE A 3 -24.90 23.05 -37.67
N ASN A 4 -24.61 24.15 -38.36
CA ASN A 4 -23.62 25.14 -37.88
C ASN A 4 -24.04 25.92 -36.63
N SER A 5 -25.35 26.02 -36.36
CA SER A 5 -25.86 26.71 -35.19
C SER A 5 -25.64 25.89 -33.92
N LEU A 6 -25.65 24.57 -34.01
CA LEU A 6 -25.40 23.66 -32.88
C LEU A 6 -23.91 23.60 -32.48
N ALA A 7 -23.03 23.70 -33.48
CA ALA A 7 -21.58 23.70 -33.21
C ALA A 7 -21.13 24.99 -32.47
N HIS A 8 -21.83 26.09 -32.72
CA HIS A 8 -21.51 27.37 -32.09
C HIS A 8 -22.01 27.43 -30.65
N ALA A 9 -23.14 26.77 -30.37
CA ALA A 9 -23.66 26.66 -29.01
C ALA A 9 -22.79 25.75 -28.11
N LEU A 10 -22.23 24.69 -28.69
CA LEU A 10 -21.32 23.79 -27.98
C LEU A 10 -19.97 24.44 -27.66
N ASN A 11 -19.52 25.36 -28.51
CA ASN A 11 -18.24 26.05 -28.32
C ASN A 11 -18.33 27.14 -27.22
N ILE A 12 -19.50 27.71 -27.02
CA ILE A 12 -19.72 28.71 -25.96
C ILE A 12 -19.79 28.04 -24.58
N ASP A 13 -20.36 26.85 -24.49
CA ASP A 13 -20.39 26.10 -23.25
C ASP A 13 -19.01 25.55 -22.83
N ASN A 14 -18.16 25.25 -23.83
CA ASN A 14 -16.82 24.78 -23.55
C ASN A 14 -15.87 25.91 -23.06
N GLN A 15 -16.13 27.14 -23.47
CA GLN A 15 -15.38 28.30 -22.94
C GLN A 15 -15.80 28.66 -21.52
N LYS A 16 -17.05 28.35 -21.15
CA LYS A 16 -17.54 28.62 -19.80
C LYS A 16 -17.06 27.57 -18.78
N SER A 17 -16.76 26.37 -19.24
CA SER A 17 -16.20 25.33 -18.39
C SER A 17 -14.70 25.50 -18.13
N THR A 18 -13.96 26.16 -19.04
CA THR A 18 -12.55 26.46 -18.80
C THR A 18 -12.34 27.60 -17.79
N ALA A 19 -13.30 28.53 -17.66
CA ALA A 19 -13.26 29.54 -16.62
C ALA A 19 -13.58 28.98 -15.21
N LYS A 20 -14.23 27.83 -15.14
CA LYS A 20 -14.45 27.11 -13.86
C LYS A 20 -13.25 26.27 -13.43
N ASP A 21 -12.35 25.92 -14.34
CA ASP A 21 -11.14 25.18 -14.00
C ASP A 21 -10.13 26.04 -13.23
N ASP A 22 -10.10 27.32 -13.45
CA ASP A 22 -9.26 28.21 -12.66
C ASP A 22 -9.69 28.32 -11.19
N THR A 23 -10.98 28.15 -10.90
CA THR A 23 -11.47 28.12 -9.52
C THR A 23 -11.28 26.76 -8.85
N THR A 24 -11.19 25.67 -9.60
CA THR A 24 -10.86 24.35 -9.06
C THR A 24 -9.39 24.20 -8.71
N SER A 25 -8.52 24.99 -9.33
CA SER A 25 -7.10 25.08 -8.97
C SER A 25 -6.92 25.59 -7.53
N ASP A 26 -7.68 26.59 -7.12
CA ASP A 26 -7.64 27.11 -5.75
C ASP A 26 -8.21 26.09 -4.72
N TYR A 27 -9.20 25.29 -5.12
CA TYR A 27 -9.72 24.23 -4.25
C TYR A 27 -8.74 23.08 -4.07
N ARG A 28 -7.89 22.79 -5.04
CA ARG A 28 -6.84 21.79 -4.91
C ARG A 28 -5.81 22.17 -3.85
N PHE A 29 -5.49 23.45 -3.77
CA PHE A 29 -4.57 23.94 -2.76
C PHE A 29 -5.17 23.85 -1.36
N SER A 30 -6.43 24.21 -1.21
CA SER A 30 -7.12 24.15 0.07
C SER A 30 -7.36 22.72 0.58
N ILE A 31 -7.52 21.74 -0.31
CA ILE A 31 -7.63 20.31 0.06
C ILE A 31 -6.28 19.78 0.54
N ALA A 32 -5.19 20.14 -0.13
CA ALA A 32 -3.85 19.78 0.30
C ALA A 32 -3.50 20.44 1.66
N GLU A 33 -3.89 21.68 1.85
CA GLU A 33 -3.72 22.42 3.10
C GLU A 33 -4.59 21.87 4.23
N ARG A 34 -5.80 21.43 3.91
CA ARG A 34 -6.72 20.78 4.84
C ARG A 34 -6.23 19.40 5.28
N ALA A 35 -5.58 18.66 4.38
CA ALA A 35 -5.00 17.36 4.65
C ALA A 35 -3.77 17.47 5.57
N THR A 36 -2.99 18.55 5.46
CA THR A 36 -1.89 18.85 6.37
C THR A 36 -2.36 19.27 7.76
N LEU A 37 -3.53 19.91 7.84
CA LEU A 37 -4.11 20.34 9.11
C LEU A 37 -4.81 19.21 9.88
N SER A 38 -5.24 18.13 9.20
CA SER A 38 -5.98 17.03 9.83
C SER A 38 -5.10 16.01 10.57
N GLY A 39 -3.80 16.16 10.55
CA GLY A 39 -2.85 15.34 11.32
C GLY A 39 -2.72 13.88 10.88
N GLN A 40 -3.58 13.41 10.00
CA GLN A 40 -3.57 12.02 9.53
C GLN A 40 -2.48 11.72 8.50
N GLN A 41 -2.11 12.70 7.67
CA GLN A 41 -1.04 12.54 6.68
C GLN A 41 0.37 12.69 7.26
N THR A 42 0.51 13.33 8.42
CA THR A 42 1.83 13.55 9.01
C THR A 42 2.52 12.28 9.50
N ALA A 43 1.77 11.23 9.83
CA ALA A 43 2.34 9.95 10.25
C ALA A 43 2.88 9.15 9.05
N GLU A 44 2.14 9.11 7.94
CA GLU A 44 2.58 8.41 6.72
C GLU A 44 3.72 9.14 6.01
N THR A 45 3.66 10.47 5.92
CA THR A 45 4.73 11.28 5.33
C THR A 45 6.02 11.20 6.15
N LYS A 46 5.93 11.25 7.47
CA LYS A 46 7.09 11.07 8.36
C LYS A 46 7.67 9.67 8.28
N ALA A 47 6.85 8.63 8.10
CA ALA A 47 7.32 7.28 7.90
C ALA A 47 8.04 7.10 6.55
N GLN A 48 7.57 7.77 5.49
CA GLN A 48 8.23 7.77 4.18
C GLN A 48 9.52 8.59 4.17
N GLU A 49 9.55 9.76 4.80
CA GLU A 49 10.76 10.57 4.96
C GLU A 49 11.84 9.82 5.76
N LYS A 50 11.47 9.16 6.85
CA LYS A 50 12.39 8.32 7.62
C LYS A 50 12.90 7.11 6.83
N LYS A 51 12.09 6.52 5.95
CA LYS A 51 12.53 5.45 5.06
C LYS A 51 13.58 5.92 4.05
N SER A 52 13.50 7.15 3.57
CA SER A 52 14.47 7.70 2.60
C SER A 52 15.83 8.07 3.20
N GLU A 53 15.90 8.30 4.50
CA GLU A 53 17.16 8.58 5.23
C GLU A 53 17.93 7.30 5.61
N LEU A 54 17.33 6.12 5.46
CA LEU A 54 17.93 4.85 5.80
C LEU A 54 18.98 4.41 4.76
N PRO A 55 20.02 3.68 5.18
CA PRO A 55 20.96 3.06 4.24
C PRO A 55 20.24 2.23 3.16
N ALA A 56 20.77 2.25 1.94
CA ALA A 56 20.16 1.56 0.80
C ALA A 56 19.92 0.06 1.04
N ALA A 57 20.77 -0.59 1.80
CA ALA A 57 20.63 -1.98 2.18
C ALA A 57 19.38 -2.21 3.05
N ILE A 58 19.15 -1.35 4.04
CA ILE A 58 17.97 -1.42 4.91
C ILE A 58 16.70 -1.11 4.13
N GLN A 59 16.73 -0.13 3.23
CA GLN A 59 15.59 0.17 2.35
C GLN A 59 15.19 -1.03 1.49
N LYS A 60 16.15 -1.76 0.94
CA LYS A 60 15.90 -3.00 0.18
C LYS A 60 15.28 -4.09 1.05
N MET A 61 15.78 -4.28 2.26
CA MET A 61 15.22 -5.25 3.20
C MET A 61 13.77 -4.89 3.58
N LEU A 62 13.48 -3.62 3.81
CA LEU A 62 12.11 -3.14 4.09
C LEU A 62 11.17 -3.39 2.91
N ALA A 63 11.63 -3.15 1.68
CA ALA A 63 10.84 -3.45 0.48
C ALA A 63 10.56 -4.96 0.33
N GLN A 64 11.54 -5.80 0.64
CA GLN A 64 11.35 -7.26 0.67
C GLN A 64 10.37 -7.69 1.77
N LEU A 65 10.43 -7.04 2.93
CA LEU A 65 9.50 -7.31 4.03
C LEU A 65 8.06 -6.98 3.63
N GLU A 66 7.85 -5.84 2.99
CA GLU A 66 6.53 -5.45 2.47
C GLU A 66 5.99 -6.47 1.45
N LEU A 67 6.85 -6.92 0.53
CA LEU A 67 6.49 -7.93 -0.46
C LEU A 67 6.13 -9.28 0.20
N LEU A 68 6.91 -9.73 1.17
CA LEU A 68 6.64 -10.97 1.91
C LEU A 68 5.33 -10.87 2.71
N LYS A 69 5.04 -9.72 3.31
CA LYS A 69 3.76 -9.48 4.00
C LYS A 69 2.58 -9.58 3.04
N GLU A 70 2.69 -8.99 1.87
CA GLU A 70 1.65 -9.08 0.84
C GLU A 70 1.42 -10.53 0.40
N GLN A 71 2.49 -11.28 0.16
CA GLN A 71 2.41 -12.71 -0.18
C GLN A 71 1.78 -13.51 0.96
N LEU A 72 2.11 -13.19 2.21
CA LEU A 72 1.53 -13.84 3.38
C LEU A 72 0.02 -13.58 3.48
N GLU A 73 -0.43 -12.36 3.26
CA GLU A 73 -1.86 -12.03 3.27
C GLU A 73 -2.61 -12.74 2.14
N GLN A 74 -2.04 -12.79 0.94
CA GLN A 74 -2.61 -13.54 -0.19
C GLN A 74 -2.69 -15.05 0.12
N ALA A 75 -1.65 -15.62 0.72
CA ALA A 75 -1.63 -17.03 1.11
C ALA A 75 -2.68 -17.34 2.19
N LYS A 76 -2.85 -16.48 3.17
CA LYS A 76 -3.90 -16.58 4.19
C LYS A 76 -5.30 -16.48 3.59
N GLU A 77 -5.50 -15.57 2.64
CA GLU A 77 -6.78 -15.42 1.95
C GLU A 77 -7.13 -16.70 1.13
N GLN A 78 -6.14 -17.27 0.44
CA GLN A 78 -6.33 -18.53 -0.27
C GLN A 78 -6.66 -19.68 0.69
N LEU A 79 -5.96 -19.75 1.82
CA LEU A 79 -6.24 -20.74 2.87
C LEU A 79 -7.67 -20.58 3.39
N ALA A 80 -8.10 -19.37 3.68
CA ALA A 80 -9.46 -19.08 4.13
C ALA A 80 -10.51 -19.50 3.09
N LYS A 81 -10.27 -19.24 1.81
CA LYS A 81 -11.14 -19.68 0.71
C LYS A 81 -11.25 -21.20 0.62
N LEU A 82 -10.14 -21.92 0.78
CA LEU A 82 -10.12 -23.38 0.79
C LEU A 82 -10.88 -23.95 2.00
N GLN A 83 -10.70 -23.34 3.17
CA GLN A 83 -11.40 -23.73 4.39
C GLN A 83 -12.91 -23.42 4.36
N ALA A 84 -13.30 -22.37 3.61
CA ALA A 84 -14.71 -22.00 3.43
C ALA A 84 -15.40 -22.80 2.31
N SER A 85 -14.67 -23.60 1.53
CA SER A 85 -15.25 -24.39 0.45
C SER A 85 -16.14 -25.53 1.00
N GLU A 86 -17.23 -25.79 0.30
CA GLU A 86 -18.19 -26.85 0.70
C GLU A 86 -17.60 -28.26 0.59
N ASN A 87 -16.51 -28.43 -0.17
CA ASN A 87 -15.86 -29.72 -0.45
C ASN A 87 -14.70 -30.05 0.51
N GLN A 88 -14.74 -29.59 1.75
CA GLN A 88 -13.69 -29.86 2.75
C GLN A 88 -13.47 -31.36 3.01
N GLN A 89 -14.43 -32.21 2.69
CA GLN A 89 -14.34 -33.66 2.83
C GLN A 89 -13.55 -34.35 1.70
N ASP A 90 -13.31 -33.62 0.60
CA ASP A 90 -12.52 -34.12 -0.51
C ASP A 90 -11.03 -34.17 -0.14
N ASP A 91 -10.40 -35.31 -0.36
CA ASP A 91 -8.98 -35.52 -0.05
C ASP A 91 -8.08 -34.58 -0.85
N ALA A 92 -8.48 -34.20 -2.07
CA ALA A 92 -7.76 -33.19 -2.86
C ALA A 92 -7.79 -31.81 -2.19
N VAL A 93 -8.92 -31.41 -1.64
CA VAL A 93 -9.07 -30.14 -0.92
C VAL A 93 -8.27 -30.15 0.39
N LYS A 94 -8.30 -31.24 1.13
CA LYS A 94 -7.49 -31.42 2.34
C LYS A 94 -6.00 -31.27 2.05
N THR A 95 -5.51 -31.90 1.00
CA THR A 95 -4.11 -31.81 0.57
C THR A 95 -3.76 -30.35 0.19
N GLN A 96 -4.65 -29.65 -0.48
CA GLN A 96 -4.44 -28.24 -0.81
C GLN A 96 -4.39 -27.34 0.44
N ILE A 97 -5.24 -27.62 1.43
CA ILE A 97 -5.23 -26.91 2.72
C ILE A 97 -3.90 -27.14 3.44
N GLU A 98 -3.40 -28.37 3.48
CA GLU A 98 -2.11 -28.69 4.11
C GLU A 98 -0.95 -27.97 3.43
N ILE A 99 -0.88 -28.00 2.10
CA ILE A 99 0.14 -27.30 1.33
C ILE A 99 0.05 -25.78 1.57
N GLN A 100 -1.15 -25.22 1.55
CA GLN A 100 -1.34 -23.81 1.77
C GLN A 100 -0.97 -23.37 3.19
N LEU A 101 -1.23 -24.22 4.18
CA LEU A 101 -0.83 -24.01 5.56
C LEU A 101 0.69 -23.98 5.70
N GLU A 102 1.38 -24.91 5.03
CA GLU A 102 2.85 -24.94 5.00
C GLU A 102 3.43 -23.69 4.36
N ILE A 103 2.85 -23.19 3.25
CA ILE A 103 3.24 -21.93 2.61
C ILE A 103 3.07 -20.75 3.56
N VAL A 104 1.95 -20.65 4.27
CA VAL A 104 1.69 -19.59 5.26
C VAL A 104 2.73 -19.63 6.38
N MET A 105 3.06 -20.81 6.91
CA MET A 105 4.08 -20.96 7.96
C MET A 105 5.46 -20.58 7.46
N GLU A 106 5.84 -20.97 6.26
CA GLU A 106 7.12 -20.63 5.66
C GLU A 106 7.24 -19.09 5.45
N LEU A 107 6.20 -18.45 4.92
CA LEU A 107 6.17 -17.00 4.75
C LEU A 107 6.25 -16.27 6.08
N GLN A 108 5.58 -16.74 7.13
CA GLN A 108 5.69 -16.18 8.48
C GLN A 108 7.12 -16.28 9.01
N ASN A 109 7.79 -17.40 8.83
CA ASN A 109 9.17 -17.59 9.23
C ASN A 109 10.12 -16.63 8.48
N GLN A 110 9.90 -16.45 7.18
CA GLN A 110 10.67 -15.51 6.37
C GLN A 110 10.45 -14.07 6.81
N VAL A 111 9.22 -13.66 7.09
CA VAL A 111 8.91 -12.33 7.63
C VAL A 111 9.62 -12.10 8.96
N MET A 112 9.57 -13.06 9.86
CA MET A 112 10.23 -12.98 11.18
C MET A 112 11.75 -12.89 11.03
N SER A 113 12.35 -13.74 10.22
CA SER A 113 13.80 -13.76 9.96
C SER A 113 14.28 -12.44 9.34
N LEU A 114 13.56 -11.93 8.35
CA LEU A 114 13.89 -10.66 7.71
C LEU A 114 13.72 -9.47 8.66
N SER A 115 12.70 -9.50 9.51
CA SER A 115 12.50 -8.47 10.55
C SER A 115 13.65 -8.40 11.54
N GLN A 116 14.18 -9.56 11.95
CA GLN A 116 15.37 -9.62 12.81
C GLN A 116 16.61 -9.09 12.09
N ALA A 117 16.80 -9.47 10.83
CA ALA A 117 17.92 -8.98 10.01
C ALA A 117 17.87 -7.45 9.83
N ILE A 118 16.69 -6.88 9.66
CA ILE A 118 16.48 -5.43 9.60
C ILE A 118 16.83 -4.78 10.94
N ALA A 119 16.40 -5.36 12.05
CA ALA A 119 16.70 -4.84 13.38
C ALA A 119 18.21 -4.83 13.66
N ASP A 120 18.91 -5.90 13.28
CA ASP A 120 20.35 -6.01 13.44
C ASP A 120 21.10 -5.01 12.53
N ALA A 121 20.69 -4.88 11.27
CA ALA A 121 21.23 -3.90 10.35
C ALA A 121 21.03 -2.46 10.83
N MET A 122 19.88 -2.15 11.43
CA MET A 122 19.61 -0.84 12.03
C MET A 122 20.53 -0.57 13.22
N LYS A 123 20.77 -1.55 14.07
CA LYS A 123 21.72 -1.43 15.20
C LYS A 123 23.14 -1.17 14.70
N GLU A 124 23.59 -1.89 13.70
CA GLU A 124 24.92 -1.70 13.10
C GLU A 124 25.07 -0.32 12.46
N ALA A 125 23.99 0.20 11.88
CA ALA A 125 23.95 1.54 11.31
C ALA A 125 23.80 2.66 12.36
N GLY A 126 23.68 2.32 13.64
CA GLY A 126 23.48 3.28 14.73
C GLY A 126 22.08 3.93 14.76
N ILE A 127 21.12 3.31 14.11
CA ILE A 127 19.73 3.80 14.05
C ILE A 127 18.95 3.21 15.22
N SER A 128 18.71 4.02 16.23
CA SER A 128 18.02 3.61 17.47
C SER A 128 16.50 3.87 17.45
N ASP A 129 15.93 4.20 16.30
CA ASP A 129 14.50 4.51 16.18
C ASP A 129 13.67 3.25 15.89
N PRO A 130 13.00 2.64 16.90
CA PRO A 130 12.17 1.46 16.69
C PRO A 130 10.91 1.76 15.87
N GLY A 131 10.55 3.03 15.71
CA GLY A 131 9.35 3.45 15.00
C GLY A 131 9.35 3.05 13.53
N VAL A 132 10.51 3.00 12.87
CA VAL A 132 10.63 2.57 11.47
C VAL A 132 10.31 1.09 11.34
N LEU A 133 10.79 0.26 12.25
CA LEU A 133 10.57 -1.18 12.25
C LEU A 133 9.11 -1.52 12.60
N ILE A 134 8.55 -0.83 13.58
CA ILE A 134 7.14 -0.98 13.97
C ILE A 134 6.23 -0.58 12.81
N SER A 135 6.51 0.53 12.13
CA SER A 135 5.75 0.97 10.96
C SER A 135 5.80 -0.02 9.78
N ALA A 136 6.88 -0.78 9.65
CA ALA A 136 6.99 -1.82 8.62
C ALA A 136 6.29 -3.14 9.01
N LEU A 137 6.13 -3.40 10.31
CA LEU A 137 5.51 -4.61 10.82
C LEU A 137 3.99 -4.51 10.96
N VAL A 138 3.47 -3.30 11.11
CA VAL A 138 2.03 -3.01 11.21
C VAL A 138 1.42 -2.80 9.83
#